data_48970a899b186a84a3443f720db91006
#
_entry.id   48970a899b186a84a3443f720db91006
#
_cell.length_a   1.000
_cell.length_b   1.000
_cell.length_c   1.000
_cell.angle_alpha   90.00
_cell.angle_beta   90.00
_cell.angle_gamma   90.00
#
_symmetry.space_group_name_H-M   'P 1'
#
loop_
_entity.id
_entity.type
_entity.pdbx_description
1 polymer ?
#
loop_
_entity_poly.entity_id
_entity_poly.type
_entity_poly.pdbx_seq_one_letter_code
_entity_poly.pdbx_strand_id
1 'polypeptide(L)'
;MEVDIKDLGEHKVVNISGEVDLYNVSELKKTLFSVTDGANKSVIVDMKNVNYMDSSGIGALVAGQKKMKAHGGHFALMNIHEDVLNILKLATLDKFFKIYETEDDLL
;
A
#
# COMPACT_ATOMS: atom_id res chain seq x y z
N MET A 1 -2.71 -8.75 12.14
CA MET A 1 -2.14 -7.73 11.25
C MET A 1 -1.63 -6.56 12.07
N GLU A 2 -0.48 -6.06 11.73
CA GLU A 2 0.07 -4.85 12.34
C GLU A 2 0.40 -3.85 11.25
N VAL A 3 0.23 -2.56 11.56
CA VAL A 3 0.50 -1.47 10.61
C VAL A 3 1.32 -0.40 11.32
N ASP A 4 2.50 -0.11 10.79
CA ASP A 4 3.38 0.93 11.32
C ASP A 4 3.66 1.96 10.23
N ILE A 5 3.93 3.19 10.65
CA ILE A 5 4.27 4.27 9.74
C ILE A 5 5.66 4.78 10.09
N LYS A 6 6.51 4.93 9.08
CA LYS A 6 7.82 5.55 9.26
C LYS A 6 8.07 6.57 8.16
N ASP A 7 9.02 7.47 8.41
CA ASP A 7 9.46 8.43 7.41
C ASP A 7 10.73 7.92 6.73
N LEU A 8 10.80 8.08 5.41
CA LEU A 8 11.98 7.78 4.61
C LEU A 8 12.16 8.92 3.61
N GLY A 9 12.98 9.90 3.97
CA GLY A 9 13.08 11.13 3.19
C GLY A 9 11.73 11.82 3.12
N GLU A 10 11.25 12.10 1.91
CA GLU A 10 9.92 12.71 1.71
C GLU A 10 8.80 11.68 1.61
N HIS A 11 9.13 10.39 1.76
CA HIS A 11 8.14 9.32 1.68
C HIS A 11 7.59 8.97 3.04
N LYS A 12 6.28 8.81 3.13
CA LYS A 12 5.63 8.22 4.28
C LYS A 12 5.45 6.73 3.96
N VAL A 13 6.14 5.87 4.70
CA VAL A 13 6.12 4.43 4.46
C VAL A 13 5.16 3.75 5.41
N VAL A 14 4.16 3.08 4.87
CA VAL A 14 3.19 2.29 5.64
C VAL A 14 3.62 0.83 5.57
N ASN A 15 4.08 0.31 6.70
CA ASN A 15 4.58 -1.05 6.81
C ASN A 15 3.49 -1.96 7.35
N ILE A 16 3.09 -2.95 6.57
CA ILE A 16 2.03 -3.89 6.94
C ILE A 16 2.67 -5.24 7.25
N SER A 17 2.26 -5.88 8.35
CA SER A 17 2.74 -7.21 8.72
C SER A 17 1.56 -8.15 8.93
N GLY A 18 1.71 -9.39 8.48
CA GLY A 18 0.74 -10.47 8.71
C GLY A 18 -0.26 -10.61 7.58
N GLU A 19 -1.44 -11.08 7.93
CA GLU A 19 -2.53 -11.33 6.99
C GLU A 19 -3.47 -10.15 6.96
N VAL A 20 -3.91 -9.78 5.76
CA VAL A 20 -4.92 -8.72 5.56
C VAL A 20 -6.17 -9.36 4.99
N ASP A 21 -7.27 -9.25 5.72
CA ASP A 21 -8.54 -9.87 5.35
C ASP A 21 -9.72 -8.99 5.72
N LEU A 22 -10.91 -9.48 5.41
CA LEU A 22 -12.16 -8.76 5.67
C LEU A 22 -12.32 -8.35 7.14
N TYR A 23 -11.77 -9.14 8.08
CA TYR A 23 -11.95 -8.90 9.52
C TYR A 23 -11.07 -7.78 10.06
N ASN A 24 -9.91 -7.52 9.43
CA ASN A 24 -8.96 -6.51 9.93
C ASN A 24 -8.72 -5.35 8.95
N VAL A 25 -9.27 -5.39 7.75
CA VAL A 25 -9.00 -4.38 6.72
C VAL A 25 -9.39 -2.97 7.15
N SER A 26 -10.33 -2.81 8.06
CA SER A 26 -10.74 -1.48 8.53
C SER A 26 -9.59 -0.74 9.22
N GLU A 27 -8.70 -1.46 9.92
CA GLU A 27 -7.51 -0.86 10.53
C GLU A 27 -6.54 -0.34 9.46
N LEU A 28 -6.36 -1.13 8.41
CA LEU A 28 -5.51 -0.72 7.30
C LEU A 28 -6.08 0.51 6.60
N LYS A 29 -7.37 0.53 6.32
CA LYS A 29 -8.03 1.68 5.71
C LYS A 29 -7.86 2.93 6.55
N LYS A 30 -8.06 2.81 7.86
CA LYS A 30 -7.93 3.94 8.78
C LYS A 30 -6.53 4.53 8.73
N THR A 31 -5.52 3.67 8.76
CA THR A 31 -4.12 4.11 8.70
C THR A 31 -3.80 4.73 7.33
N LEU A 32 -4.20 4.09 6.24
CA LEU A 32 -3.98 4.63 4.90
C LEU A 32 -4.64 5.99 4.72
N PHE A 33 -5.87 6.14 5.19
CA PHE A 33 -6.59 7.40 5.06
C PHE A 33 -5.94 8.51 5.88
N SER A 34 -5.33 8.18 7.02
CA SER A 34 -4.63 9.17 7.84
C SER A 34 -3.40 9.75 7.13
N VAL A 35 -2.75 8.99 6.26
CA VAL A 35 -1.54 9.44 5.54
C VAL A 35 -1.84 9.92 4.12
N THR A 36 -3.04 9.67 3.61
CA THR A 36 -3.43 10.07 2.24
C THR A 36 -4.41 11.25 2.25
N ASP A 37 -4.46 12.00 3.33
CA ASP A 37 -5.39 13.13 3.50
C ASP A 37 -4.94 14.42 2.81
N GLY A 38 -3.79 14.40 2.10
CA GLY A 38 -3.27 15.54 1.39
C GLY A 38 -2.08 16.21 2.05
N ALA A 39 -1.73 15.84 3.28
CA ALA A 39 -0.58 16.39 4.00
C ALA A 39 0.74 15.82 3.49
N ASN A 40 0.74 14.61 2.96
CA ASN A 40 1.93 13.92 2.48
C ASN A 40 1.96 13.91 0.95
N LYS A 41 3.15 14.11 0.37
CA LYS A 41 3.31 14.11 -1.10
C LYS A 41 3.56 12.72 -1.65
N SER A 42 4.04 11.80 -0.82
CA SER A 42 4.38 10.45 -1.25
C SER A 42 4.09 9.46 -0.14
N VAL A 43 3.31 8.43 -0.48
CA VAL A 43 2.99 7.33 0.42
C VAL A 43 3.40 6.04 -0.27
N ILE A 44 4.21 5.24 0.43
CA ILE A 44 4.70 3.96 -0.06
C ILE A 44 4.19 2.89 0.90
N VAL A 45 3.55 1.86 0.38
CA VAL A 45 3.09 0.73 1.20
C VAL A 45 4.11 -0.40 1.09
N ASP A 46 4.75 -0.72 2.20
CA ASP A 46 5.74 -1.81 2.27
C ASP A 46 5.02 -3.12 2.53
N MET A 47 5.08 -4.02 1.57
CA MET A 47 4.38 -5.30 1.57
C MET A 47 5.29 -6.47 1.98
N LYS A 48 6.51 -6.19 2.40
CA LYS A 48 7.52 -7.22 2.67
C LYS A 48 7.04 -8.30 3.65
N ASN A 49 6.32 -7.89 4.68
CA ASN A 49 5.88 -8.78 5.74
C ASN A 49 4.40 -9.19 5.62
N VAL A 50 3.79 -8.94 4.46
CA VAL A 50 2.43 -9.38 4.16
C VAL A 50 2.50 -10.79 3.60
N ASN A 51 1.93 -11.76 4.32
CA ASN A 51 1.95 -13.17 3.89
C ASN A 51 0.61 -13.63 3.29
N TYR A 52 -0.41 -12.79 3.35
CA TYR A 52 -1.70 -13.06 2.72
C TYR A 52 -2.50 -11.76 2.60
N MET A 53 -3.22 -11.61 1.50
CA MET A 53 -4.13 -10.47 1.32
C MET A 53 -5.30 -10.92 0.43
N ASP A 54 -6.52 -10.70 0.89
CA ASP A 54 -7.71 -10.97 0.09
C ASP A 54 -8.15 -9.72 -0.68
N SER A 55 -9.28 -9.83 -1.36
CA SER A 55 -9.79 -8.72 -2.18
C SER A 55 -10.14 -7.47 -1.37
N SER A 56 -10.47 -7.61 -0.08
CA SER A 56 -10.75 -6.45 0.76
C SER A 56 -9.50 -5.62 1.00
N GLY A 57 -8.34 -6.28 1.17
CA GLY A 57 -7.06 -5.60 1.27
C GLY A 57 -6.68 -4.89 -0.01
N ILE A 58 -6.87 -5.54 -1.15
CA ILE A 58 -6.66 -4.92 -2.46
C ILE A 58 -7.52 -3.66 -2.59
N GLY A 59 -8.79 -3.75 -2.19
CA GLY A 59 -9.70 -2.60 -2.21
C GLY A 59 -9.23 -1.43 -1.36
N ALA A 60 -8.62 -1.72 -0.20
CA ALA A 60 -8.04 -0.67 0.65
C ALA A 60 -6.87 0.03 -0.04
N LEU A 61 -6.00 -0.72 -0.71
CA LEU A 61 -4.89 -0.16 -1.48
C LEU A 61 -5.40 0.71 -2.64
N VAL A 62 -6.42 0.26 -3.35
CA VAL A 62 -7.04 1.04 -4.42
C VAL A 62 -7.60 2.36 -3.89
N ALA A 63 -8.27 2.32 -2.74
CA ALA A 63 -8.83 3.52 -2.13
C ALA A 63 -7.72 4.52 -1.75
N GLY A 64 -6.60 4.03 -1.20
CA GLY A 64 -5.45 4.88 -0.88
C GLY A 64 -4.85 5.53 -2.11
N GLN A 65 -4.68 4.77 -3.18
CA GLN A 65 -4.17 5.28 -4.46
C GLN A 65 -5.08 6.39 -5.00
N LYS A 66 -6.38 6.18 -4.99
CA LYS A 66 -7.33 7.17 -5.50
C LYS A 66 -7.29 8.46 -4.70
N LYS A 67 -7.18 8.35 -3.37
CA LYS A 67 -7.08 9.55 -2.52
C LYS A 67 -5.81 10.33 -2.81
N MET A 68 -4.67 9.67 -2.95
CA MET A 68 -3.41 10.34 -3.27
C MET A 68 -3.46 11.01 -4.64
N LYS A 69 -4.02 10.32 -5.63
CA LYS A 69 -4.17 10.88 -6.97
C LYS A 69 -5.00 12.15 -6.98
N ALA A 70 -6.05 12.21 -6.15
CA ALA A 70 -6.91 13.38 -6.05
C ALA A 70 -6.14 14.61 -5.57
N HIS A 71 -5.05 14.44 -4.82
CA HIS A 71 -4.21 15.52 -4.34
C HIS A 71 -2.96 15.74 -5.22
N GLY A 72 -2.82 14.99 -6.30
CA GLY A 72 -1.61 15.04 -7.13
C GLY A 72 -0.40 14.39 -6.46
N GLY A 73 -0.62 13.55 -5.44
CA GLY A 73 0.44 12.88 -4.72
C GLY A 73 0.86 11.57 -5.37
N HIS A 74 1.92 10.98 -4.81
CA HIS A 74 2.48 9.71 -5.27
C HIS A 74 2.10 8.60 -4.30
N PHE A 75 1.64 7.47 -4.83
CA PHE A 75 1.29 6.27 -4.06
C PHE A 75 1.89 5.06 -4.76
N ALA A 76 2.61 4.24 -4.01
CA ALA A 76 3.25 3.07 -4.58
C ALA A 76 3.27 1.91 -3.58
N LEU A 77 3.53 0.71 -4.11
CA LEU A 77 3.75 -0.49 -3.33
C LEU A 77 5.22 -0.87 -3.47
N MET A 78 5.80 -1.51 -2.46
CA MET A 78 7.15 -2.06 -2.58
C MET A 78 7.24 -3.40 -1.85
N ASN A 79 8.24 -4.20 -2.22
CA ASN A 79 8.49 -5.51 -1.64
C ASN A 79 7.29 -6.45 -1.75
N ILE A 80 6.51 -6.33 -2.81
CA ILE A 80 5.31 -7.16 -2.98
C ILE A 80 5.72 -8.59 -3.33
N HIS A 81 5.13 -9.56 -2.63
CA HIS A 81 5.36 -10.97 -2.91
C HIS A 81 4.62 -11.40 -4.16
N GLU A 82 5.18 -12.40 -4.84
CA GLU A 82 4.63 -12.88 -6.10
C GLU A 82 3.16 -13.31 -5.98
N ASP A 83 2.78 -13.94 -4.87
CA ASP A 83 1.41 -14.38 -4.67
C ASP A 83 0.43 -13.20 -4.70
N VAL A 84 0.77 -12.11 -4.04
CA VAL A 84 -0.07 -10.91 -4.02
C VAL A 84 -0.02 -10.20 -5.37
N LEU A 85 1.14 -10.15 -6.00
CA LEU A 85 1.27 -9.58 -7.34
C LEU A 85 0.40 -10.33 -8.34
N ASN A 86 0.34 -11.66 -8.25
CA ASN A 86 -0.52 -12.46 -9.12
C ASN A 86 -2.00 -12.14 -8.92
N ILE A 87 -2.42 -11.88 -7.68
CA ILE A 87 -3.80 -11.45 -7.41
C ILE A 87 -4.08 -10.11 -8.10
N LEU A 88 -3.14 -9.17 -8.04
CA LEU A 88 -3.28 -7.89 -8.74
C LEU A 88 -3.38 -8.10 -10.25
N LYS A 89 -2.57 -8.99 -10.81
CA LYS A 89 -2.60 -9.29 -12.26
C LYS A 89 -3.93 -9.89 -12.68
N LEU A 90 -4.46 -10.82 -11.89
CA LEU A 90 -5.76 -11.43 -12.17
C LEU A 90 -6.89 -10.41 -12.12
N ALA A 91 -6.78 -9.41 -11.25
CA ALA A 91 -7.76 -8.33 -11.15
C ALA A 91 -7.48 -7.19 -12.14
N THR A 92 -6.48 -7.32 -12.99
CA THR A 92 -6.00 -6.30 -13.95
C THR A 92 -5.59 -5.00 -13.27
N LEU A 93 -5.09 -5.09 -12.03
CA LEU A 93 -4.67 -3.94 -11.23
C LEU A 93 -3.16 -3.79 -11.11
N ASP A 94 -2.37 -4.70 -11.69
CA ASP A 94 -0.91 -4.65 -11.59
C ASP A 94 -0.33 -3.38 -12.18
N LYS A 95 -0.96 -2.81 -13.21
CA LYS A 95 -0.54 -1.55 -13.84
C LYS A 95 -1.22 -0.32 -13.23
N PHE A 96 -2.20 -0.55 -12.37
CA PHE A 96 -2.86 0.53 -11.65
C PHE A 96 -1.96 1.15 -10.59
N PHE A 97 -1.04 0.36 -10.04
CA PHE A 97 -0.11 0.79 -9.01
C PHE A 97 1.29 0.95 -9.55
N LYS A 98 2.02 1.96 -9.05
CA LYS A 98 3.48 1.99 -9.18
C LYS A 98 4.04 0.95 -8.20
N ILE A 99 4.90 0.06 -8.67
CA ILE A 99 5.47 -1.01 -7.86
C ILE A 99 6.99 -0.90 -7.91
N TYR A 100 7.60 -0.76 -6.73
CA TYR A 100 9.05 -0.82 -6.56
C TYR A 100 9.44 -2.19 -6.04
N GLU A 101 10.54 -2.75 -6.53
CA GLU A 101 11.00 -4.05 -6.05
C GLU A 101 11.46 -3.97 -4.60
N THR A 102 12.26 -2.95 -4.28
CA THR A 102 12.83 -2.77 -2.95
C THR A 102 12.87 -1.30 -2.57
N GLU A 103 13.18 -1.05 -1.29
CA GLU A 103 13.40 0.31 -0.77
C GLU A 103 14.51 1.06 -1.52
N ASP A 104 15.53 0.34 -2.02
CA ASP A 104 16.61 0.96 -2.77
C ASP A 104 16.12 1.69 -4.02
N ASP A 105 15.02 1.26 -4.59
CA ASP A 105 14.43 1.90 -5.77
C ASP A 105 13.85 3.28 -5.47
N LEU A 106 13.68 3.61 -4.19
CA LEU A 106 13.19 4.92 -3.75
C LEU A 106 14.31 5.96 -3.60
N LEU A 107 15.55 5.53 -3.56
CA LEU A 107 16.70 6.39 -3.25
C LEU A 107 17.29 7.06 -4.48
#